data_29b9bdd2fc173b1fd99e2edf71315cf2
#
_entry.id   29b9bdd2fc173b1fd99e2edf71315cf2
#
_cell.length_a   1.000
_cell.length_b   1.000
_cell.length_c   1.000
_cell.angle_alpha   90.00
_cell.angle_beta   90.00
_cell.angle_gamma   90.00
#
_symmetry.space_group_name_H-M   'P 1'
#
loop_
_entity.id
_entity.type
_entity.pdbx_description
1 polymer ?
#
loop_
_entity_poly.entity_id
_entity_poly.type
_entity_poly.pdbx_seq_one_letter_code
_entity_poly.pdbx_strand_id
1 'polypeptide(L)'
;MAILMPRLVHAWNVFSKAKESLPESPATIARRFFYDELVFDPEAVKFLIRQFGPSQICVGTDYPFALGDTNPLGTLEKAALDSATLMAITSSNAKRFLGLREGSR
;
A
#
# COMPACT_ATOMS: atom_id res chain seq x y z
N MET A 1 8.28 -3.18 5.64
CA MET A 1 7.44 -4.41 5.65
C MET A 1 7.37 -5.11 4.29
N ALA A 2 7.06 -4.40 3.22
CA ALA A 2 6.86 -5.01 1.90
C ALA A 2 8.00 -5.91 1.43
N ILE A 3 9.24 -5.48 1.60
CA ILE A 3 10.41 -6.25 1.17
C ILE A 3 10.62 -7.53 2.00
N LEU A 4 10.10 -7.57 3.22
CA LEU A 4 10.21 -8.74 4.09
C LEU A 4 9.07 -9.75 3.89
N MET A 5 8.06 -9.41 3.11
CA MET A 5 6.87 -10.25 2.94
C MET A 5 7.19 -11.66 2.42
N PRO A 6 8.06 -11.84 1.41
CA PRO A 6 8.42 -13.19 0.97
C PRO A 6 9.04 -14.03 2.08
N ARG A 7 9.85 -13.42 2.95
CA ARG A 7 10.45 -14.11 4.09
C ARG A 7 9.41 -14.51 5.13
N LEU A 8 8.42 -13.67 5.37
CA LEU A 8 7.31 -13.99 6.28
C LEU A 8 6.48 -15.16 5.75
N VAL A 9 6.17 -15.17 4.46
CA VAL A 9 5.45 -16.27 3.83
C VAL A 9 6.25 -17.57 3.90
N HIS A 10 7.55 -17.50 3.66
CA HIS A 10 8.44 -18.66 3.78
C HIS A 10 8.42 -19.23 5.21
N ALA A 11 8.57 -18.37 6.21
CA ALA A 11 8.51 -18.78 7.62
C ALA A 11 7.16 -19.43 7.96
N TRP A 12 6.07 -18.86 7.47
CA TRP A 12 4.73 -19.40 7.67
C TRP A 12 4.57 -20.80 7.07
N ASN A 13 5.20 -21.05 5.92
CA ASN A 13 5.20 -22.36 5.28
C ASN A 13 6.06 -23.40 6.00
N VAL A 14 7.17 -22.95 6.61
CA VAL A 14 8.14 -23.85 7.26
C VAL A 14 7.71 -24.23 8.68
N PHE A 15 7.17 -23.29 9.44
CA PHE A 15 6.82 -23.53 10.84
C PHE A 15 5.34 -23.90 11.00
N SER A 16 5.07 -25.14 11.39
CA SER A 16 3.70 -25.63 11.58
C SER A 16 2.90 -24.81 12.60
N LYS A 17 3.54 -24.37 13.67
CA LYS A 17 2.91 -23.52 14.70
C LYS A 17 2.45 -22.18 14.14
N ALA A 18 3.16 -21.65 13.16
CA ALA A 18 2.77 -20.40 12.51
C ALA A 18 1.44 -20.56 11.77
N LYS A 19 1.22 -21.68 11.08
CA LYS A 19 -0.06 -21.96 10.40
C LYS A 19 -1.20 -22.18 11.39
N GLU A 20 -0.94 -22.76 12.54
CA GLU A 20 -1.96 -22.93 13.59
C GLU A 20 -2.41 -21.57 14.13
N SER A 21 -1.46 -20.67 14.39
CA SER A 21 -1.75 -19.32 14.91
C SER A 21 -2.33 -18.38 13.85
N LEU A 22 -1.97 -18.59 12.59
CA LEU A 22 -2.33 -17.73 11.47
C LEU A 22 -2.83 -18.61 10.31
N PRO A 23 -4.15 -18.87 10.22
CA PRO A 23 -4.70 -19.78 9.23
C PRO A 23 -4.52 -19.32 7.79
N GLU A 24 -4.41 -18.00 7.57
CA GLU A 24 -4.20 -17.42 6.25
C GLU A 24 -2.75 -16.99 6.07
N SER A 25 -2.26 -17.01 4.82
CA SER A 25 -0.92 -16.52 4.48
C SER A 25 -0.74 -15.07 4.92
N PRO A 26 0.43 -14.70 5.48
CA PRO A 26 0.74 -13.32 5.79
C PRO A 26 0.57 -12.36 4.59
N ALA A 27 0.85 -12.81 3.38
CA ALA A 27 0.63 -12.02 2.18
C ALA A 27 -0.85 -11.70 1.95
N THR A 28 -1.73 -12.67 2.20
CA THR A 28 -3.18 -12.49 2.08
C THR A 28 -3.69 -11.47 3.12
N ILE A 29 -3.23 -11.61 4.36
CA ILE A 29 -3.62 -10.71 5.44
C ILE A 29 -3.11 -9.29 5.17
N ALA A 30 -1.86 -9.17 4.74
CA ALA A 30 -1.25 -7.87 4.45
C ALA A 30 -2.02 -7.08 3.39
N ARG A 31 -2.67 -7.75 2.45
CA ARG A 31 -3.48 -7.11 1.41
C ARG A 31 -4.79 -6.51 1.92
N ARG A 32 -5.15 -6.74 3.16
CA ARG A 32 -6.34 -6.14 3.78
C ARG A 32 -6.04 -4.81 4.46
N PHE A 33 -4.77 -4.50 4.73
CA PHE A 33 -4.39 -3.22 5.30
C PHE A 33 -4.30 -2.15 4.21
N PHE A 34 -4.44 -0.91 4.63
CA PHE A 34 -4.16 0.25 3.79
C PHE A 34 -2.79 0.79 4.13
N TYR A 35 -2.09 1.28 3.12
CA TYR A 35 -0.72 1.78 3.23
C TYR A 35 -0.63 3.15 2.56
N ASP A 36 0.23 4.02 3.07
CA ASP A 36 0.58 5.23 2.32
C ASP A 36 1.70 4.94 1.31
N GLU A 37 1.86 5.86 0.35
CA GLU A 37 2.89 5.77 -0.68
C GLU A 37 4.12 6.61 -0.33
N LEU A 38 4.31 6.99 0.92
CA LEU A 38 5.35 7.91 1.38
C LEU A 38 6.73 7.23 1.41
N VAL A 39 7.21 6.86 0.25
CA VAL A 39 8.48 6.13 0.05
C VAL A 39 9.47 6.90 -0.83
N PHE A 40 9.10 8.07 -1.33
CA PHE A 40 9.96 9.03 -2.04
C PHE A 40 10.67 8.51 -3.30
N ASP A 41 10.30 7.34 -3.80
CA ASP A 41 10.92 6.74 -4.96
C ASP A 41 9.87 6.06 -5.85
N PRO A 42 9.81 6.41 -7.15
CA PRO A 42 8.82 5.83 -8.06
C PRO A 42 8.89 4.31 -8.17
N GLU A 43 10.08 3.72 -8.12
CA GLU A 43 10.23 2.27 -8.19
C GLU A 43 9.74 1.59 -6.91
N ALA A 44 9.94 2.23 -5.75
CA ALA A 44 9.38 1.75 -4.49
C ALA A 44 7.86 1.81 -4.50
N VAL A 45 7.26 2.85 -5.06
CA VAL A 45 5.80 2.94 -5.24
C VAL A 45 5.28 1.77 -6.09
N LYS A 46 5.92 1.49 -7.22
CA LYS A 46 5.54 0.36 -8.07
C LYS A 46 5.66 -0.98 -7.34
N PHE A 47 6.69 -1.13 -6.52
CA PHE A 47 6.88 -2.33 -5.70
C PHE A 47 5.74 -2.51 -4.69
N LEU A 48 5.34 -1.44 -3.99
CA LEU A 48 4.21 -1.46 -3.06
C LEU A 48 2.92 -1.88 -3.76
N ILE A 49 2.66 -1.34 -4.95
CA ILE A 49 1.47 -1.67 -5.74
C ILE A 49 1.47 -3.16 -6.10
N ARG A 50 2.60 -3.71 -6.53
CA ARG A 50 2.70 -5.14 -6.83
C ARG A 50 2.51 -6.00 -5.60
N GLN A 51 3.04 -5.56 -4.46
CA GLN A 51 3.03 -6.35 -3.22
C GLN A 51 1.65 -6.37 -2.57
N PHE A 52 0.99 -5.23 -2.48
CA PHE A 52 -0.27 -5.09 -1.73
C PHE A 52 -1.50 -4.86 -2.59
N GLY A 53 -1.32 -4.57 -3.87
CA GLY A 53 -2.38 -4.24 -4.81
C GLY A 53 -2.68 -2.75 -4.87
N PRO A 54 -3.13 -2.24 -6.04
CA PRO A 54 -3.39 -0.82 -6.23
C PRO A 54 -4.56 -0.30 -5.40
N SER A 55 -5.43 -1.17 -4.90
CA SER A 55 -6.59 -0.80 -4.10
C SER A 55 -6.25 -0.49 -2.64
N GLN A 56 -5.06 -0.81 -2.18
CA GLN A 56 -4.67 -0.72 -0.78
C GLN A 56 -3.67 0.41 -0.49
N ILE A 57 -3.29 1.18 -1.50
CA ILE A 57 -2.32 2.26 -1.37
C ILE A 57 -3.04 3.60 -1.41
N CYS A 58 -2.70 4.50 -0.49
CA CYS A 58 -3.24 5.86 -0.44
C CYS A 58 -2.11 6.87 -0.53
N VAL A 59 -2.40 8.04 -1.11
CA VAL A 59 -1.47 9.15 -1.08
C VAL A 59 -1.30 9.65 0.35
N GLY A 60 -0.06 9.95 0.74
CA GLY A 60 0.25 10.47 2.07
C GLY A 60 1.33 11.54 1.99
N THR A 61 1.38 12.43 2.98
CA THR A 61 2.34 13.54 3.01
C THR A 61 3.14 13.63 4.29
N ASP A 62 2.66 13.02 5.35
CA ASP A 62 3.22 13.18 6.69
C ASP A 62 3.30 14.64 7.16
N TYR A 63 2.43 15.50 6.60
CA TYR A 63 2.34 16.90 7.01
C TYR A 63 1.94 16.99 8.50
N PRO A 64 2.54 17.87 9.32
CA PRO A 64 3.49 18.93 8.98
C PRO A 64 4.96 18.61 9.31
N PHE A 65 5.35 17.37 9.35
CA PHE A 65 6.70 16.96 9.75
C PHE A 65 7.74 17.32 8.69
N ALA A 66 8.97 17.58 9.16
CA ALA A 66 10.06 18.00 8.27
C ALA A 66 10.45 16.96 7.22
N LEU A 67 10.24 15.67 7.53
CA LEU A 67 10.48 14.56 6.60
C LEU A 67 9.29 14.30 5.66
N GLY A 68 8.23 15.09 5.79
CA GLY A 68 7.04 14.94 4.96
C GLY A 68 7.29 15.22 3.49
N ASP A 69 6.40 14.72 2.65
CA ASP A 69 6.45 14.95 1.21
C ASP A 69 5.65 16.20 0.84
N THR A 70 6.34 17.21 0.32
CA THR A 70 5.71 18.47 -0.10
C THR A 70 5.13 18.38 -1.51
N ASN A 71 5.43 17.31 -2.26
CA ASN A 71 4.93 17.10 -3.61
C ASN A 71 4.63 15.60 -3.86
N PRO A 72 3.63 15.05 -3.17
CA PRO A 72 3.33 13.61 -3.27
C PRO A 72 2.90 13.19 -4.67
N LEU A 73 2.24 14.07 -5.42
CA LEU A 73 1.83 13.77 -6.79
C LEU A 73 3.03 13.65 -7.73
N GLY A 74 4.13 14.35 -7.44
CA GLY A 74 5.34 14.29 -8.26
C GLY A 74 5.96 12.90 -8.32
N THR A 75 6.03 12.21 -7.17
CA THR A 75 6.51 10.83 -7.12
C THR A 75 5.59 9.89 -7.89
N LEU A 76 4.28 10.06 -7.74
CA LEU A 76 3.30 9.25 -8.46
C LEU A 76 3.35 9.46 -9.96
N GLU A 77 3.54 10.70 -10.42
CA GLU A 77 3.72 11.01 -11.85
C GLU A 77 4.95 10.30 -12.43
N LYS A 78 6.06 10.33 -11.72
CA LYS A 78 7.30 9.66 -12.13
C LYS A 78 7.17 8.13 -12.18
N ALA A 79 6.25 7.57 -11.40
CA ALA A 79 5.96 6.13 -11.42
C ALA A 79 5.22 5.71 -12.69
N ALA A 80 4.70 6.65 -13.48
CA ALA A 80 4.03 6.40 -14.75
C ALA A 80 2.88 5.39 -14.63
N LEU A 81 2.04 5.58 -13.62
CA LEU A 81 0.88 4.72 -13.36
C LEU A 81 -0.23 4.98 -14.38
N ASP A 82 -1.04 3.96 -14.66
CA ASP A 82 -2.24 4.18 -15.45
C ASP A 82 -3.25 5.07 -14.71
N SER A 83 -4.20 5.64 -15.45
CA SER A 83 -5.16 6.59 -14.89
C SER A 83 -6.05 5.97 -13.81
N ALA A 84 -6.42 4.70 -13.95
CA ALA A 84 -7.24 4.01 -12.96
C ALA A 84 -6.49 3.81 -11.65
N THR A 85 -5.23 3.37 -11.71
CA THR A 85 -4.38 3.21 -10.53
C THR A 85 -4.10 4.55 -9.86
N LEU A 86 -3.80 5.58 -10.63
CA LEU A 86 -3.57 6.92 -10.10
C LEU A 86 -4.81 7.46 -9.37
N MET A 87 -6.00 7.32 -9.95
CA MET A 87 -7.26 7.72 -9.33
C MET A 87 -7.50 6.95 -8.03
N ALA A 88 -7.22 5.65 -8.02
CA ALA A 88 -7.39 4.83 -6.83
C ALA A 88 -6.50 5.34 -5.69
N ILE A 89 -5.22 5.57 -5.95
CA ILE A 89 -4.25 6.01 -4.93
C ILE A 89 -4.55 7.41 -4.44
N THR A 90 -4.92 8.33 -5.34
CA THR A 90 -5.12 9.74 -4.98
C THR A 90 -6.50 10.03 -4.39
N SER A 91 -7.48 9.15 -4.56
CA SER A 91 -8.85 9.44 -4.13
C SER A 91 -9.63 8.23 -3.65
N SER A 92 -9.90 7.25 -4.52
CA SER A 92 -10.89 6.21 -4.27
C SER A 92 -10.55 5.33 -3.07
N ASN A 93 -9.27 5.00 -2.88
CA ASN A 93 -8.85 4.13 -1.79
C ASN A 93 -9.04 4.78 -0.42
N ALA A 94 -8.68 6.07 -0.29
CA ALA A 94 -8.88 6.81 0.94
C ALA A 94 -10.36 6.96 1.28
N LYS A 95 -11.22 7.23 0.28
CA LYS A 95 -12.67 7.28 0.47
C LYS A 95 -13.21 5.95 0.99
N ARG A 96 -12.76 4.84 0.42
CA ARG A 96 -13.18 3.51 0.88
C ARG A 96 -12.70 3.23 2.30
N PHE A 97 -11.46 3.57 2.61
CA PHE A 97 -10.92 3.43 3.97
C PHE A 97 -11.72 4.21 5.00
N LEU A 98 -12.15 5.42 4.64
CA LEU A 98 -12.95 6.28 5.51
C LEU A 98 -14.45 5.92 5.52
N GLY A 99 -14.87 4.95 4.72
CA GLY A 99 -16.27 4.56 4.61
C GLY A 99 -17.13 5.56 3.84
N LEU A 100 -16.52 6.42 3.02
CA LEU A 100 -17.24 7.39 2.20
C LEU A 100 -17.70 6.73 0.91
N ARG A 101 -18.88 7.11 0.45
CA ARG A 101 -19.39 6.66 -0.84
C ARG A 101 -18.65 7.39 -1.97
N GLU A 102 -18.52 6.72 -3.11
CA GLU A 102 -17.98 7.35 -4.31
C GLU A 102 -18.88 8.55 -4.68
N GLY A 103 -18.23 9.69 -5.02
CA GLY A 103 -18.94 10.93 -5.27
C GLY A 103 -19.25 11.75 -4.02
N SER A 104 -18.94 11.27 -2.81
CA SER A 104 -19.05 12.04 -1.57
C SER A 104 -17.97 13.12 -1.51
N ARG A 105 -18.29 14.24 -0.92
CA ARG A 105 -17.38 15.38 -0.73
C ARG A 105 -16.91 15.46 0.72
#